data_75b73fcb874f93f1439e4c22d2697ede
#
_entry.id   75b73fcb874f93f1439e4c22d2697ede
#
_cell.length_a   1.000
_cell.length_b   1.000
_cell.length_c   1.000
_cell.angle_alpha   90.00
_cell.angle_beta   90.00
_cell.angle_gamma   90.00
#
_symmetry.space_group_name_H-M   'P 1'
#
loop_
_entity.id
_entity.type
_entity.pdbx_description
1 polymer ?
#
loop_
_entity_poly.entity_id
_entity_poly.type
_entity_poly.pdbx_seq_one_letter_code
_entity_poly.pdbx_strand_id
1 'polypeptide(L)'
;DFQRAVADGATLPLFYENAGEKLKIIDPKVSERIAQHIEAAKQAATLDDPWTDEKEEKLYRELARDYPILTSPTRLDKVAQDFVDHFHQRWRVVENGGGKALMVCLDKITCVKMHNLIAAKWQDSTAQLEAAVAAEEALFATKGKAPTGLLKQRREQVEWMKATECCVVVSQEQGEVAEFAKWRNFRDEPLNITPHRAKMVKRDLQNEFKKA
;
A
#
# COMPACT_ATOMS: atom_id res chain seq x y z
N ASP A 1 3.25 -7.48 -27.15
CA ASP A 1 4.33 -7.99 -26.28
C ASP A 1 4.88 -6.84 -25.44
N PHE A 2 4.93 -7.02 -24.10
CA PHE A 2 5.38 -6.00 -23.15
C PHE A 2 6.83 -5.57 -23.42
N GLN A 3 7.73 -6.52 -23.71
CA GLN A 3 9.14 -6.22 -24.00
C GLN A 3 9.28 -5.32 -25.22
N ARG A 4 8.47 -5.54 -26.25
CA ARG A 4 8.45 -4.71 -27.45
C ARG A 4 7.91 -3.30 -27.13
N ALA A 5 6.87 -3.20 -26.32
CA ALA A 5 6.32 -1.90 -25.90
C ALA A 5 7.34 -1.07 -25.08
N VAL A 6 8.18 -1.72 -24.26
CA VAL A 6 9.30 -1.08 -23.56
C VAL A 6 10.39 -0.64 -24.55
N ALA A 7 10.77 -1.49 -25.52
CA ALA A 7 11.77 -1.19 -26.52
C ALA A 7 11.34 -0.02 -27.44
N ASP A 8 10.04 0.03 -27.77
CA ASP A 8 9.44 1.09 -28.60
C ASP A 8 9.15 2.39 -27.81
N GLY A 9 9.45 2.43 -26.48
CA GLY A 9 9.20 3.60 -25.63
C GLY A 9 7.73 3.84 -25.33
N ALA A 10 6.83 2.89 -25.64
CA ALA A 10 5.39 3.00 -25.38
C ALA A 10 5.02 2.75 -23.91
N THR A 11 5.91 2.12 -23.15
CA THR A 11 5.77 1.92 -21.70
C THR A 11 7.13 1.90 -21.03
N LEU A 12 7.14 2.03 -19.70
CA LEU A 12 8.34 1.96 -18.89
C LEU A 12 8.65 0.52 -18.47
N PRO A 13 9.94 0.18 -18.22
CA PRO A 13 10.29 -1.11 -17.68
C PRO A 13 9.72 -1.30 -16.27
N LEU A 14 9.29 -2.53 -15.97
CA LEU A 14 8.85 -2.92 -14.64
C LEU A 14 10.04 -3.47 -13.85
N PHE A 15 10.24 -2.94 -12.66
CA PHE A 15 11.21 -3.45 -11.70
C PHE A 15 10.46 -4.18 -10.59
N TYR A 16 10.83 -5.44 -10.33
CA TYR A 16 10.26 -6.25 -9.27
C TYR A 16 11.21 -6.31 -8.08
N GLU A 17 10.70 -5.95 -6.90
CA GLU A 17 11.34 -6.24 -5.62
C GLU A 17 10.50 -7.28 -4.88
N ASN A 18 11.10 -8.41 -4.52
CA ASN A 18 10.44 -9.40 -3.69
C ASN A 18 10.73 -9.10 -2.21
N ALA A 19 9.77 -8.51 -1.53
CA ALA A 19 9.84 -8.23 -0.09
C ALA A 19 9.44 -9.43 0.80
N GLY A 20 9.23 -10.62 0.22
CA GLY A 20 8.79 -11.83 0.94
C GLY A 20 9.69 -12.21 2.11
N GLU A 21 11.01 -12.00 2.00
CA GLU A 21 11.95 -12.25 3.10
C GLU A 21 11.84 -11.23 4.23
N LYS A 22 11.58 -9.96 3.92
CA LYS A 22 11.38 -8.89 4.90
C LYS A 22 10.08 -9.09 5.68
N LEU A 23 9.06 -9.59 5.01
CA LEU A 23 7.71 -9.79 5.53
C LEU A 23 7.49 -11.23 6.04
N LYS A 24 8.56 -11.93 6.41
CA LYS A 24 8.51 -13.35 6.84
C LYS A 24 7.24 -13.65 7.63
N ILE A 25 6.42 -14.51 7.02
CA ILE A 25 5.31 -15.13 7.72
C ILE A 25 5.94 -16.03 8.78
N ILE A 26 5.46 -15.95 10.02
CA ILE A 26 6.02 -16.70 11.17
C ILE A 26 5.95 -18.22 10.93
N ASP A 27 5.06 -18.69 10.04
CA ASP A 27 4.96 -20.09 9.65
C ASP A 27 5.67 -20.34 8.30
N PRO A 28 6.84 -21.03 8.28
CA PRO A 28 7.56 -21.37 7.06
C PRO A 28 6.72 -22.16 6.04
N LYS A 29 5.81 -23.02 6.53
CA LYS A 29 4.93 -23.83 5.67
C LYS A 29 3.95 -22.98 4.86
N VAL A 30 3.55 -21.82 5.36
CA VAL A 30 2.69 -20.88 4.61
C VAL A 30 3.48 -20.19 3.51
N SER A 31 4.70 -19.79 3.79
CA SER A 31 5.59 -19.20 2.78
C SER A 31 5.90 -20.17 1.62
N GLU A 32 6.14 -21.43 1.95
CA GLU A 32 6.32 -22.49 0.96
C GLU A 32 5.07 -22.73 0.10
N ARG A 33 3.87 -22.77 0.73
CA ARG A 33 2.61 -22.92 0.01
C ARG A 33 2.34 -21.73 -0.91
N ILE A 34 2.54 -20.52 -0.44
CA ILE A 34 2.38 -19.31 -1.27
C ILE A 34 3.34 -19.35 -2.46
N ALA A 35 4.61 -19.73 -2.25
CA ALA A 35 5.57 -19.87 -3.34
C ALA A 35 5.14 -20.95 -4.36
N GLN A 36 4.63 -22.09 -3.89
CA GLN A 36 4.09 -23.16 -4.76
C GLN A 36 2.87 -22.69 -5.54
N HIS A 37 1.96 -21.90 -4.93
CA HIS A 37 0.80 -21.34 -5.62
C HIS A 37 1.17 -20.30 -6.66
N ILE A 38 2.15 -19.44 -6.37
CA ILE A 38 2.69 -18.47 -7.34
C ILE A 38 3.32 -19.22 -8.53
N GLU A 39 4.08 -20.26 -8.27
CA GLU A 39 4.73 -21.03 -9.32
C GLU A 39 3.69 -21.79 -10.16
N ALA A 40 2.70 -22.41 -9.53
CA ALA A 40 1.59 -23.06 -10.24
C ALA A 40 0.76 -22.08 -11.07
N ALA A 41 0.52 -20.88 -10.58
CA ALA A 41 -0.18 -19.82 -11.32
C ALA A 41 0.67 -19.33 -12.52
N LYS A 42 2.00 -19.21 -12.37
CA LYS A 42 2.90 -18.88 -13.46
C LYS A 42 2.91 -19.96 -14.54
N GLN A 43 2.97 -21.24 -14.14
CA GLN A 43 2.92 -22.36 -15.07
C GLN A 43 1.58 -22.45 -15.79
N ALA A 44 0.47 -22.19 -15.11
CA ALA A 44 -0.86 -22.14 -15.71
C ALA A 44 -1.01 -20.99 -16.72
N ALA A 45 -0.36 -19.86 -16.47
CA ALA A 45 -0.37 -18.71 -17.38
C ALA A 45 0.45 -18.92 -18.66
N THR A 46 1.33 -19.93 -18.71
CA THR A 46 2.14 -20.28 -19.88
C THR A 46 1.57 -21.41 -20.74
N LEU A 47 0.53 -22.08 -20.27
CA LEU A 47 -0.17 -23.14 -20.98
C LEU A 47 -1.43 -22.57 -21.63
N ASP A 48 -1.70 -22.92 -22.88
CA ASP A 48 -2.96 -22.69 -23.62
C ASP A 48 -4.15 -23.48 -23.03
N ASP A 49 -4.15 -23.68 -21.71
CA ASP A 49 -5.12 -24.49 -20.99
C ASP A 49 -6.22 -23.60 -20.42
N PRO A 50 -7.48 -23.77 -20.81
CA PRO A 50 -8.57 -22.91 -20.35
C PRO A 50 -8.72 -22.99 -18.83
N TRP A 51 -8.91 -21.82 -18.21
CA TRP A 51 -9.25 -21.69 -16.80
C TRP A 51 -10.58 -22.39 -16.56
N THR A 52 -10.59 -23.46 -15.75
CA THR A 52 -11.80 -24.23 -15.45
C THR A 52 -12.35 -23.87 -14.08
N ASP A 53 -13.67 -23.99 -13.91
CA ASP A 53 -14.37 -23.74 -12.65
C ASP A 53 -13.79 -24.57 -11.49
N GLU A 54 -13.33 -25.80 -11.77
CA GLU A 54 -12.67 -26.66 -10.78
C GLU A 54 -11.33 -26.11 -10.29
N LYS A 55 -10.54 -25.49 -11.17
CA LYS A 55 -9.27 -24.85 -10.82
C LYS A 55 -9.51 -23.59 -9.98
N GLU A 56 -10.55 -22.86 -10.33
CA GLU A 56 -10.97 -21.68 -9.58
C GLU A 56 -11.46 -22.06 -8.17
N GLU A 57 -12.30 -23.07 -8.03
CA GLU A 57 -12.79 -23.55 -6.75
C GLU A 57 -11.67 -24.11 -5.87
N LYS A 58 -10.70 -24.80 -6.45
CA LYS A 58 -9.52 -25.28 -5.72
C LYS A 58 -8.67 -24.11 -5.18
N LEU A 59 -8.43 -23.09 -6.01
CA LEU A 59 -7.72 -21.88 -5.62
C LEU A 59 -8.45 -21.14 -4.48
N TYR A 60 -9.77 -20.99 -4.57
CA TYR A 60 -10.58 -20.37 -3.51
C TYR A 60 -10.51 -21.15 -2.19
N ARG A 61 -10.54 -22.46 -2.21
CA ARG A 61 -10.40 -23.31 -0.99
C ARG A 61 -9.02 -23.14 -0.36
N GLU A 62 -7.98 -23.07 -1.14
CA GLU A 62 -6.60 -22.89 -0.68
C GLU A 62 -6.39 -21.49 -0.11
N LEU A 63 -6.86 -20.45 -0.81
CA LEU A 63 -6.84 -19.07 -0.31
C LEU A 63 -7.66 -18.90 0.97
N ALA A 64 -8.82 -19.53 1.08
CA ALA A 64 -9.66 -19.48 2.29
C ALA A 64 -8.93 -20.09 3.51
N ARG A 65 -8.12 -21.13 3.32
CA ARG A 65 -7.32 -21.72 4.39
C ARG A 65 -6.19 -20.82 4.87
N ASP A 66 -5.55 -20.10 3.94
CA ASP A 66 -4.42 -19.23 4.26
C ASP A 66 -4.84 -17.78 4.60
N TYR A 67 -6.10 -17.42 4.34
CA TYR A 67 -6.66 -16.10 4.59
C TYR A 67 -6.42 -15.57 6.02
N PRO A 68 -6.69 -16.34 7.12
CA PRO A 68 -6.45 -15.84 8.46
C PRO A 68 -4.99 -15.50 8.74
N ILE A 69 -4.06 -16.19 8.09
CA ILE A 69 -2.62 -15.95 8.22
C ILE A 69 -2.23 -14.70 7.41
N LEU A 70 -2.71 -14.62 6.17
CA LEU A 70 -2.45 -13.50 5.26
C LEU A 70 -3.01 -12.18 5.78
N THR A 71 -4.14 -12.21 6.48
CA THR A 71 -4.84 -11.05 7.06
C THR A 71 -4.62 -10.89 8.55
N SER A 72 -3.67 -11.62 9.15
CA SER A 72 -3.37 -11.49 10.58
C SER A 72 -2.93 -10.05 10.92
N PRO A 73 -3.38 -9.50 12.07
CA PRO A 73 -3.07 -8.13 12.46
C PRO A 73 -1.57 -7.82 12.45
N THR A 74 -0.75 -8.74 12.96
CA THR A 74 0.71 -8.59 13.01
C THR A 74 1.32 -8.50 11.61
N ARG A 75 0.80 -9.28 10.66
CA ARG A 75 1.27 -9.22 9.28
C ARG A 75 0.85 -7.95 8.57
N LEU A 76 -0.43 -7.57 8.68
CA LEU A 76 -0.93 -6.33 8.08
C LEU A 76 -0.19 -5.11 8.62
N ASP A 77 0.14 -5.09 9.91
CA ASP A 77 0.92 -4.01 10.52
C ASP A 77 2.33 -3.90 9.92
N LYS A 78 3.04 -5.03 9.76
CA LYS A 78 4.36 -5.07 9.12
C LYS A 78 4.30 -4.63 7.66
N VAL A 79 3.31 -5.11 6.90
CA VAL A 79 3.13 -4.71 5.50
C VAL A 79 2.85 -3.22 5.38
N ALA A 80 2.00 -2.67 6.27
CA ALA A 80 1.70 -1.25 6.29
C ALA A 80 2.94 -0.41 6.64
N GLN A 81 3.78 -0.88 7.58
CA GLN A 81 5.03 -0.21 7.94
C GLN A 81 6.00 -0.20 6.76
N ASP A 82 6.27 -1.36 6.16
CA ASP A 82 7.16 -1.47 5.01
C ASP A 82 6.71 -0.59 3.84
N PHE A 83 5.40 -0.57 3.56
CA PHE A 83 4.82 0.27 2.52
C PHE A 83 5.04 1.77 2.79
N VAL A 84 4.80 2.23 4.02
CA VAL A 84 4.99 3.63 4.42
C VAL A 84 6.47 4.01 4.33
N ASP A 85 7.36 3.17 4.86
CA ASP A 85 8.80 3.41 4.85
C ASP A 85 9.35 3.48 3.41
N HIS A 86 8.93 2.54 2.56
CA HIS A 86 9.31 2.53 1.16
C HIS A 86 8.81 3.79 0.42
N PHE A 87 7.55 4.16 0.59
CA PHE A 87 6.99 5.33 -0.07
C PHE A 87 7.60 6.64 0.44
N HIS A 88 7.86 6.76 1.74
CA HIS A 88 8.56 7.88 2.34
C HIS A 88 9.99 8.04 1.78
N GLN A 89 10.72 6.93 1.60
CA GLN A 89 12.08 6.95 1.05
C GLN A 89 12.11 7.38 -0.42
N ARG A 90 11.06 7.12 -1.19
CA ARG A 90 10.98 7.52 -2.61
C ARG A 90 11.08 9.02 -2.83
N TRP A 91 10.68 9.85 -1.86
CA TRP A 91 10.88 11.30 -1.92
C TRP A 91 12.31 11.70 -2.27
N ARG A 92 13.30 10.94 -1.79
CA ARG A 92 14.73 11.22 -2.00
C ARG A 92 15.24 10.81 -3.37
N VAL A 93 14.52 9.94 -4.06
CA VAL A 93 14.99 9.29 -5.28
C VAL A 93 14.29 9.87 -6.52
N VAL A 94 13.08 10.38 -6.37
CA VAL A 94 12.28 10.91 -7.46
C VAL A 94 12.42 12.42 -7.52
N GLU A 95 12.95 12.93 -8.62
CA GLU A 95 12.96 14.37 -8.90
C GLU A 95 11.52 14.90 -8.89
N ASN A 96 11.28 16.01 -8.18
CA ASN A 96 9.98 16.69 -8.01
C ASN A 96 8.95 16.03 -7.07
N GLY A 97 9.40 15.17 -6.17
CA GLY A 97 8.54 14.64 -5.11
C GLY A 97 8.09 13.19 -5.31
N GLY A 98 7.79 12.52 -4.23
CA GLY A 98 7.68 11.06 -4.06
C GLY A 98 6.80 10.24 -5.01
N GLY A 99 6.16 10.86 -6.00
CA GLY A 99 5.31 10.15 -6.95
C GLY A 99 4.03 9.63 -6.31
N LYS A 100 3.47 8.57 -6.87
CA LYS A 100 2.24 7.92 -6.42
C LYS A 100 2.45 6.43 -6.18
N ALA A 101 1.65 5.84 -5.29
CA ALA A 101 1.69 4.43 -4.95
C ALA A 101 0.31 3.79 -5.03
N LEU A 102 0.25 2.53 -5.45
CA LEU A 102 -0.96 1.73 -5.50
C LEU A 102 -0.72 0.45 -4.69
N MET A 103 -1.58 0.20 -3.70
CA MET A 103 -1.60 -1.06 -2.96
C MET A 103 -2.82 -1.88 -3.37
N VAL A 104 -2.60 -3.09 -3.85
CA VAL A 104 -3.66 -4.05 -4.15
C VAL A 104 -3.80 -5.00 -2.96
N CYS A 105 -5.03 -5.13 -2.44
CA CYS A 105 -5.35 -5.98 -1.30
C CYS A 105 -6.13 -7.21 -1.76
N LEU A 106 -6.14 -8.28 -0.92
CA LEU A 106 -6.83 -9.53 -1.19
C LEU A 106 -8.35 -9.35 -1.36
N ASP A 107 -8.93 -8.46 -0.56
CA ASP A 107 -10.36 -8.18 -0.52
C ASP A 107 -10.65 -6.77 0.00
N LYS A 108 -11.91 -6.38 -0.04
CA LYS A 108 -12.40 -5.06 0.36
C LYS A 108 -12.20 -4.77 1.86
N ILE A 109 -12.40 -5.79 2.71
CA ILE A 109 -12.23 -5.67 4.17
C ILE A 109 -10.77 -5.41 4.49
N THR A 110 -9.86 -6.19 3.91
CA THR A 110 -8.42 -6.01 4.04
C THR A 110 -7.97 -4.65 3.49
N CYS A 111 -8.58 -4.17 2.39
CA CYS A 111 -8.28 -2.86 1.83
C CYS A 111 -8.57 -1.73 2.83
N VAL A 112 -9.72 -1.74 3.51
CA VAL A 112 -10.05 -0.73 4.53
C VAL A 112 -9.19 -0.88 5.79
N LYS A 113 -8.87 -2.12 6.22
CA LYS A 113 -7.91 -2.35 7.32
C LYS A 113 -6.53 -1.77 7.00
N MET A 114 -6.02 -2.03 5.79
CA MET A 114 -4.73 -1.50 5.35
C MET A 114 -4.75 0.02 5.24
N HIS A 115 -5.82 0.60 4.70
CA HIS A 115 -5.98 2.06 4.68
C HIS A 115 -5.83 2.66 6.08
N ASN A 116 -6.53 2.10 7.08
CA ASN A 116 -6.48 2.62 8.45
C ASN A 116 -5.07 2.52 9.05
N LEU A 117 -4.37 1.40 8.82
CA LEU A 117 -2.99 1.21 9.27
C LEU A 117 -2.03 2.17 8.58
N ILE A 118 -2.09 2.26 7.25
CA ILE A 118 -1.22 3.13 6.45
C ILE A 118 -1.45 4.59 6.81
N ALA A 119 -2.71 5.03 6.93
CA ALA A 119 -3.03 6.41 7.28
C ALA A 119 -2.50 6.81 8.66
N ALA A 120 -2.62 5.91 9.66
CA ALA A 120 -2.08 6.16 10.99
C ALA A 120 -0.54 6.25 10.96
N LYS A 121 0.13 5.27 10.35
CA LYS A 121 1.61 5.26 10.24
C LYS A 121 2.15 6.44 9.43
N TRP A 122 1.42 6.85 8.38
CA TRP A 122 1.78 8.03 7.59
C TRP A 122 1.69 9.32 8.40
N GLN A 123 0.62 9.48 9.19
CA GLN A 123 0.48 10.61 10.11
C GLN A 123 1.59 10.65 11.16
N ASP A 124 1.92 9.50 11.77
CA ASP A 124 3.00 9.39 12.75
C ASP A 124 4.35 9.74 12.13
N SER A 125 4.65 9.22 10.94
CA SER A 125 5.89 9.52 10.21
C SER A 125 5.98 11.01 9.83
N THR A 126 4.86 11.61 9.41
CA THR A 126 4.80 13.04 9.10
C THR A 126 5.05 13.90 10.34
N ALA A 127 4.41 13.57 11.46
CA ALA A 127 4.59 14.30 12.72
C ALA A 127 6.04 14.19 13.26
N GLN A 128 6.66 13.01 13.13
CA GLN A 128 8.07 12.81 13.52
C GLN A 128 9.02 13.66 12.67
N LEU A 129 8.82 13.69 11.36
CA LEU A 129 9.65 14.49 10.46
C LEU A 129 9.45 16.00 10.72
N GLU A 130 8.21 16.43 10.93
CA GLU A 130 7.87 17.83 11.26
C GLU A 130 8.55 18.27 12.58
N ALA A 131 8.47 17.44 13.62
CA ALA A 131 9.13 17.72 14.89
C ALA A 131 10.66 17.79 14.75
N ALA A 132 11.26 16.91 13.94
CA ALA A 132 12.69 16.93 13.66
C ALA A 132 13.09 18.21 12.90
N VAL A 133 12.31 18.66 11.93
CA VAL A 133 12.53 19.92 11.21
C VAL A 133 12.45 21.10 12.16
N ALA A 134 11.42 21.18 13.01
CA ALA A 134 11.25 22.27 13.97
C ALA A 134 12.42 22.34 14.98
N ALA A 135 12.87 21.19 15.47
CA ALA A 135 14.04 21.12 16.38
C ALA A 135 15.33 21.60 15.71
N GLU A 136 15.55 21.22 14.46
CA GLU A 136 16.70 21.66 13.67
C GLU A 136 16.67 23.18 13.41
N GLU A 137 15.50 23.73 13.08
CA GLU A 137 15.29 25.16 12.91
C GLU A 137 15.61 25.97 14.18
N ALA A 138 15.15 25.48 15.33
CA ALA A 138 15.44 26.12 16.61
C ALA A 138 16.96 26.15 16.90
N LEU A 139 17.69 25.08 16.55
CA LEU A 139 19.15 25.03 16.68
C LEU A 139 19.85 26.01 15.75
N PHE A 140 19.37 26.19 14.52
CA PHE A 140 19.95 27.19 13.59
C PHE A 140 19.69 28.60 14.07
N ALA A 141 18.49 28.89 14.57
CA ALA A 141 18.12 30.19 15.12
C ALA A 141 18.99 30.57 16.30
N THR A 142 19.25 29.64 17.24
CA THR A 142 20.11 29.90 18.42
C THR A 142 21.58 30.10 18.05
N LYS A 143 22.06 29.49 16.97
CA LYS A 143 23.44 29.61 16.49
C LYS A 143 23.67 30.75 15.50
N GLY A 144 22.63 31.50 15.13
CA GLY A 144 22.71 32.57 14.14
C GLY A 144 23.18 32.11 12.76
N LYS A 145 22.92 30.82 12.42
CA LYS A 145 23.31 30.22 11.13
C LYS A 145 22.12 30.15 10.17
N ALA A 146 22.39 30.33 8.89
CA ALA A 146 21.36 30.10 7.85
C ALA A 146 20.99 28.62 7.74
N PRO A 147 19.72 28.30 7.42
CA PRO A 147 19.29 26.93 7.18
C PRO A 147 20.09 26.26 6.06
N THR A 148 20.42 24.99 6.23
CA THR A 148 21.11 24.20 5.21
C THR A 148 20.16 23.81 4.08
N GLY A 149 20.71 23.45 2.89
CA GLY A 149 19.94 22.92 1.79
C GLY A 149 19.16 21.65 2.18
N LEU A 150 19.73 20.83 3.07
CA LEU A 150 19.06 19.64 3.60
C LEU A 150 17.81 19.99 4.43
N LEU A 151 17.88 21.04 5.25
CA LEU A 151 16.72 21.49 6.03
C LEU A 151 15.59 21.97 5.10
N LYS A 152 15.93 22.68 4.04
CA LYS A 152 14.96 23.10 3.01
C LYS A 152 14.27 21.87 2.37
N GLN A 153 15.04 20.87 1.95
CA GLN A 153 14.49 19.63 1.38
C GLN A 153 13.56 18.90 2.36
N ARG A 154 13.91 18.85 3.65
CA ARG A 154 13.05 18.23 4.68
C ARG A 154 11.73 18.99 4.87
N ARG A 155 11.74 20.31 4.80
CA ARG A 155 10.50 21.11 4.82
C ARG A 155 9.61 20.77 3.61
N GLU A 156 10.18 20.74 2.43
CA GLU A 156 9.46 20.37 1.20
C GLU A 156 8.88 18.95 1.31
N GLN A 157 9.63 18.02 1.90
CA GLN A 157 9.15 16.67 2.18
C GLN A 157 7.98 16.65 3.17
N VAL A 158 8.01 17.45 4.24
CA VAL A 158 6.88 17.56 5.19
C VAL A 158 5.64 18.09 4.48
N GLU A 159 5.77 19.13 3.65
CA GLU A 159 4.63 19.67 2.91
C GLU A 159 4.06 18.65 1.92
N TRP A 160 4.92 17.92 1.21
CA TRP A 160 4.48 16.82 0.35
C TRP A 160 3.76 15.72 1.15
N MET A 161 4.29 15.32 2.31
CA MET A 161 3.65 14.31 3.16
C MET A 161 2.28 14.77 3.65
N LYS A 162 2.12 16.04 4.02
CA LYS A 162 0.83 16.63 4.41
C LYS A 162 -0.16 16.71 3.25
N ALA A 163 0.31 16.98 2.05
CA ALA A 163 -0.52 17.04 0.85
C ALA A 163 -0.90 15.66 0.30
N THR A 164 -0.16 14.60 0.69
CA THR A 164 -0.41 13.24 0.21
C THR A 164 -1.70 12.67 0.80
N GLU A 165 -2.61 12.27 -0.06
CA GLU A 165 -3.89 11.67 0.33
C GLU A 165 -3.89 10.16 0.06
N CYS A 166 -4.30 9.37 1.06
CA CYS A 166 -4.57 7.94 0.91
C CYS A 166 -6.07 7.71 0.69
N CYS A 167 -6.44 7.02 -0.39
CA CYS A 167 -7.83 6.74 -0.74
C CYS A 167 -8.08 5.26 -0.94
N VAL A 168 -9.27 4.79 -0.55
CA VAL A 168 -9.78 3.45 -0.83
C VAL A 168 -10.58 3.48 -2.13
N VAL A 169 -10.33 2.50 -3.02
CA VAL A 169 -11.12 2.27 -4.22
C VAL A 169 -11.56 0.82 -4.25
N VAL A 170 -12.86 0.56 -4.05
CA VAL A 170 -13.46 -0.78 -4.04
C VAL A 170 -14.82 -0.76 -4.72
N SER A 171 -15.22 -1.88 -5.34
CA SER A 171 -16.55 -2.02 -5.94
C SER A 171 -17.65 -1.92 -4.86
N GLN A 172 -18.81 -1.38 -5.25
CA GLN A 172 -19.96 -1.23 -4.35
C GLN A 172 -20.73 -2.55 -4.26
N GLU A 173 -21.23 -2.84 -3.05
CA GLU A 173 -22.14 -3.96 -2.79
C GLU A 173 -23.32 -3.53 -1.93
N GLN A 174 -24.46 -4.20 -2.13
CA GLN A 174 -25.63 -3.98 -1.30
C GLN A 174 -25.37 -4.48 0.13
N GLY A 175 -25.71 -3.68 1.14
CA GLY A 175 -25.50 -4.06 2.55
C GLY A 175 -24.06 -3.93 3.04
N GLU A 176 -23.15 -3.39 2.25
CA GLU A 176 -21.70 -3.31 2.59
C GLU A 176 -21.43 -2.65 3.96
N VAL A 177 -22.20 -1.65 4.36
CA VAL A 177 -21.99 -0.96 5.65
C VAL A 177 -22.14 -1.92 6.83
N ALA A 178 -23.18 -2.75 6.81
CA ALA A 178 -23.42 -3.77 7.84
C ALA A 178 -22.36 -4.87 7.79
N GLU A 179 -21.89 -5.24 6.60
CA GLU A 179 -20.82 -6.23 6.44
C GLU A 179 -19.49 -5.74 6.99
N PHE A 180 -19.08 -4.51 6.65
CA PHE A 180 -17.84 -3.92 7.19
C PHE A 180 -17.90 -3.76 8.71
N ALA A 181 -19.04 -3.39 9.28
CA ALA A 181 -19.21 -3.21 10.73
C ALA A 181 -18.99 -4.48 11.56
N LYS A 182 -19.06 -5.68 10.94
CA LYS A 182 -18.73 -6.96 11.62
C LYS A 182 -17.23 -7.10 11.89
N TRP A 183 -16.40 -6.37 11.20
CA TRP A 183 -14.94 -6.43 11.29
C TRP A 183 -14.39 -5.31 12.13
N ARG A 184 -13.21 -5.50 12.72
CA ARG A 184 -12.53 -4.53 13.58
C ARG A 184 -11.26 -4.02 12.91
N ASN A 185 -10.94 -2.75 13.15
CA ASN A 185 -9.64 -2.16 12.81
C ASN A 185 -8.60 -2.47 13.91
N PHE A 186 -7.40 -1.93 13.77
CA PHE A 186 -6.30 -2.12 14.72
C PHE A 186 -6.52 -1.45 16.08
N ARG A 187 -7.55 -0.60 16.23
CA ARG A 187 -7.99 0.05 17.49
C ARG A 187 -9.20 -0.63 18.11
N ASP A 188 -9.56 -1.81 17.61
CA ASP A 188 -10.78 -2.55 18.00
C ASP A 188 -12.10 -1.82 17.74
N GLU A 189 -12.09 -0.85 16.79
CA GLU A 189 -13.30 -0.15 16.35
C GLU A 189 -13.92 -0.85 15.13
N PRO A 190 -15.27 -0.79 14.96
CA PRO A 190 -15.89 -1.30 13.74
C PRO A 190 -15.34 -0.64 12.49
N LEU A 191 -15.09 -1.44 11.44
CA LEU A 191 -14.72 -0.87 10.15
C LEU A 191 -15.87 -0.06 9.56
N ASN A 192 -15.55 1.09 8.99
CA ASN A 192 -16.53 1.99 8.39
C ASN A 192 -16.16 2.31 6.94
N ILE A 193 -16.94 1.80 6.00
CA ILE A 193 -16.78 2.06 4.56
C ILE A 193 -17.40 3.40 4.13
N THR A 194 -18.33 3.95 4.92
CA THR A 194 -19.14 5.13 4.53
C THR A 194 -18.30 6.34 4.10
N PRO A 195 -17.27 6.79 4.84
CA PRO A 195 -16.45 7.93 4.41
C PRO A 195 -15.70 7.66 3.11
N HIS A 196 -15.25 6.43 2.89
CA HIS A 196 -14.57 6.02 1.66
C HIS A 196 -15.55 6.01 0.49
N ARG A 197 -16.75 5.46 0.69
CA ARG A 197 -17.81 5.45 -0.32
C ARG A 197 -18.23 6.86 -0.72
N ALA A 198 -18.35 7.76 0.24
CA ALA A 198 -18.67 9.16 -0.03
C ALA A 198 -17.60 9.85 -0.90
N LYS A 199 -16.32 9.53 -0.70
CA LYS A 199 -15.23 10.02 -1.56
C LYS A 199 -15.33 9.45 -2.97
N MET A 200 -15.51 8.13 -3.12
CA MET A 200 -15.62 7.46 -4.41
C MET A 200 -16.82 7.93 -5.24
N VAL A 201 -17.94 8.32 -4.60
CA VAL A 201 -19.12 8.87 -5.28
C VAL A 201 -18.91 10.32 -5.72
N LYS A 202 -18.23 11.12 -4.89
CA LYS A 202 -18.03 12.55 -5.15
C LYS A 202 -16.87 12.86 -6.09
N ARG A 203 -15.90 11.96 -6.21
CA ARG A 203 -14.65 12.18 -6.92
C ARG A 203 -14.33 11.00 -7.84
N ASP A 204 -13.77 11.28 -8.98
CA ASP A 204 -13.19 10.27 -9.87
C ASP A 204 -11.75 9.96 -9.44
N LEU A 205 -11.63 9.23 -8.32
CA LEU A 205 -10.34 8.90 -7.70
C LEU A 205 -9.37 8.18 -8.65
N GLN A 206 -9.90 7.40 -9.61
CA GLN A 206 -9.06 6.69 -10.58
C GLN A 206 -8.42 7.67 -11.57
N ASN A 207 -9.18 8.63 -12.09
CA ASN A 207 -8.64 9.64 -13.00
C ASN A 207 -7.76 10.66 -12.27
N GLU A 208 -8.10 11.01 -11.04
CA GLU A 208 -7.24 11.84 -10.19
C GLU A 208 -5.89 11.16 -9.97
N PHE A 209 -5.88 9.86 -9.61
CA PHE A 209 -4.65 9.09 -9.45
C PHE A 209 -3.81 9.00 -10.75
N LYS A 210 -4.44 8.94 -11.91
CA LYS A 210 -3.71 8.91 -13.19
C LYS A 210 -3.03 10.24 -13.51
N LYS A 211 -3.62 11.35 -13.08
CA LYS A 211 -3.15 12.72 -13.38
C LYS A 211 -2.19 13.28 -12.32
N ALA A 212 -2.18 12.70 -11.11
CA ALA A 212 -1.34 13.14 -9.98
C ALA A 212 0.18 13.03 -10.23
#